data_f36ba77771729482734ad62707dc379c
#
_entry.id   f36ba77771729482734ad62707dc379c
#
_cell.length_a   1.000
_cell.length_b   1.000
_cell.length_c   1.000
_cell.angle_alpha   90.00
_cell.angle_beta   90.00
_cell.angle_gamma   90.00
#
_symmetry.space_group_name_H-M   'P 1'
#
loop_
_entity.id
_entity.type
_entity.pdbx_description
1 polymer ?
#
loop_
_entity_poly.entity_id
_entity_poly.type
_entity_poly.pdbx_seq_one_letter_code
_entity_poly.pdbx_strand_id
1 'polypeptide(L)'
;MRAIAALTAQCALVLCGTTFAQEPYKFFNEIRIGGEGGWDYVTIDATARRLYLSHATKVVVVDLTKNAVIGEIADTPGVHGFVAVPELQRGFSTNGKEAKVSVVDLSTLKTISKIDTGANPDALIYEARRGELYVFNHTGNSATVIDAKAAKVISTIPLDGNPEFAAADADRVYCNIEDKSEIEVIDTSKHEVVARWPLAPGEEPTGMALDAAHHRLFAGCHNKLMAMLDTETGKVVATVPIGAGVDACVFEDATQFAFASCGDGTTTIAKEETPQKLTVVQTLKTERGARTMALDPETHRIYLPTAEFHPAPSPAPGASPERPTIIPNTLKLLVYGPTESPKP
;
A
#
# COMPACT_ATOMS: atom_id res chain seq x y z
N MET A 1 84.86 -11.55 -6.42
CA MET A 1 83.81 -11.59 -5.41
C MET A 1 82.57 -11.00 -6.09
N ARG A 2 81.60 -11.78 -6.45
CA ARG A 2 80.32 -11.32 -7.07
C ARG A 2 79.24 -11.39 -6.01
N ALA A 3 78.69 -10.24 -5.63
CA ALA A 3 77.55 -10.18 -4.71
C ALA A 3 76.22 -10.48 -5.46
N ILE A 4 75.48 -11.48 -4.96
CA ILE A 4 74.14 -11.83 -5.43
C ILE A 4 73.13 -11.04 -4.59
N ALA A 5 72.41 -10.15 -5.24
CA ALA A 5 71.28 -9.44 -4.60
C ALA A 5 70.02 -10.33 -4.73
N ALA A 6 69.47 -10.74 -3.60
CA ALA A 6 68.19 -11.44 -3.54
C ALA A 6 67.03 -10.43 -3.54
N LEU A 7 66.19 -10.53 -4.55
CA LEU A 7 64.93 -9.72 -4.67
C LEU A 7 63.80 -10.50 -4.00
N THR A 8 63.34 -10.03 -2.84
CA THR A 8 62.14 -10.56 -2.19
C THR A 8 60.89 -9.88 -2.75
N ALA A 9 60.10 -10.60 -3.50
CA ALA A 9 58.78 -10.14 -3.93
C ALA A 9 57.78 -10.31 -2.80
N GLN A 10 57.28 -9.20 -2.28
CA GLN A 10 56.16 -9.18 -1.35
C GLN A 10 54.84 -9.22 -2.16
N CYS A 11 54.13 -10.37 -2.13
CA CYS A 11 52.78 -10.50 -2.62
C CYS A 11 51.82 -9.85 -1.60
N ALA A 12 51.30 -8.70 -1.90
CA ALA A 12 50.20 -8.10 -1.15
C ALA A 12 48.89 -8.83 -1.53
N LEU A 13 48.36 -9.61 -0.60
CA LEU A 13 47.01 -10.19 -0.71
C LEU A 13 46.02 -9.06 -0.50
N VAL A 14 45.40 -8.57 -1.58
CA VAL A 14 44.21 -7.70 -1.50
C VAL A 14 43.01 -8.59 -1.15
N LEU A 15 42.68 -8.63 0.14
CA LEU A 15 41.39 -9.17 0.60
C LEU A 15 40.30 -8.22 0.12
N CYS A 16 39.65 -8.56 -1.00
CA CYS A 16 38.43 -7.95 -1.44
C CYS A 16 37.31 -8.40 -0.49
N GLY A 17 37.13 -7.66 0.62
CA GLY A 17 36.02 -7.87 1.54
C GLY A 17 34.75 -7.49 0.81
N THR A 18 33.91 -8.48 0.47
CA THR A 18 32.52 -8.25 0.10
C THR A 18 31.81 -7.71 1.33
N THR A 19 31.69 -6.39 1.45
CA THR A 19 30.75 -5.78 2.37
C THR A 19 29.36 -6.15 1.85
N PHE A 20 28.73 -7.16 2.47
CA PHE A 20 27.30 -7.35 2.31
C PHE A 20 26.64 -6.08 2.83
N ALA A 21 25.94 -5.36 1.98
CA ALA A 21 25.12 -4.25 2.42
C ALA A 21 24.14 -4.78 3.46
N GLN A 22 24.09 -4.14 4.62
CA GLN A 22 23.19 -4.55 5.69
C GLN A 22 21.75 -4.40 5.17
N GLU A 23 20.92 -5.43 5.37
CA GLU A 23 19.50 -5.37 4.99
C GLU A 23 18.83 -4.24 5.75
N PRO A 24 18.15 -3.28 5.06
CA PRO A 24 17.64 -2.09 5.69
C PRO A 24 16.51 -2.34 6.69
N TYR A 25 15.73 -3.43 6.53
CA TYR A 25 14.56 -3.74 7.37
C TYR A 25 14.67 -5.14 7.99
N LYS A 26 14.11 -5.27 9.21
CA LYS A 26 14.01 -6.55 9.94
C LYS A 26 12.69 -6.65 10.70
N PHE A 27 12.29 -7.86 11.06
CA PHE A 27 11.17 -8.11 11.96
C PHE A 27 11.40 -7.43 13.31
N PHE A 28 10.36 -6.75 13.79
CA PHE A 28 10.38 -6.03 15.05
C PHE A 28 9.50 -6.70 16.11
N ASN A 29 8.20 -6.85 15.83
CA ASN A 29 7.23 -7.55 16.66
C ASN A 29 5.97 -7.90 15.87
N GLU A 30 5.01 -8.54 16.54
CA GLU A 30 3.65 -8.72 16.03
C GLU A 30 2.62 -8.16 17.01
N ILE A 31 1.46 -7.73 16.48
CA ILE A 31 0.32 -7.27 17.25
C ILE A 31 -0.85 -8.19 16.95
N ARG A 32 -1.36 -8.89 17.94
CA ARG A 32 -2.51 -9.79 17.78
C ARG A 32 -3.79 -8.99 17.63
N ILE A 33 -4.57 -9.34 16.62
CA ILE A 33 -5.88 -8.73 16.32
C ILE A 33 -7.01 -9.73 16.65
N GLY A 34 -6.90 -10.95 16.14
CA GLY A 34 -7.94 -11.97 16.29
C GLY A 34 -9.17 -11.70 15.42
N GLY A 35 -10.29 -12.36 15.74
CA GLY A 35 -11.55 -12.24 15.00
C GLY A 35 -11.69 -13.22 13.85
N GLU A 36 -12.78 -13.07 13.08
CA GLU A 36 -13.14 -13.94 11.96
C GLU A 36 -13.27 -13.13 10.65
N GLY A 37 -12.95 -13.79 9.54
CA GLY A 37 -13.03 -13.20 8.20
C GLY A 37 -11.71 -12.64 7.70
N GLY A 38 -11.75 -12.05 6.50
CA GLY A 38 -10.59 -11.48 5.82
C GLY A 38 -10.28 -10.06 6.28
N TRP A 39 -9.20 -9.56 5.76
CA TRP A 39 -8.77 -8.16 5.92
C TRP A 39 -8.51 -7.54 4.56
N ASP A 40 -8.39 -6.21 4.57
CA ASP A 40 -8.05 -5.46 3.39
C ASP A 40 -7.09 -4.32 3.74
N TYR A 41 -7.32 -3.10 3.25
CA TYR A 41 -6.42 -1.97 3.46
C TYR A 41 -6.17 -1.69 4.94
N VAL A 42 -4.99 -1.17 5.18
CA VAL A 42 -4.54 -0.67 6.48
C VAL A 42 -3.99 0.73 6.30
N THR A 43 -4.38 1.65 7.18
CA THR A 43 -3.96 3.05 7.14
C THR A 43 -3.52 3.53 8.52
N ILE A 44 -2.70 4.60 8.55
CA ILE A 44 -2.16 5.16 9.78
C ILE A 44 -2.52 6.65 9.86
N ASP A 45 -3.09 7.04 10.99
CA ASP A 45 -3.11 8.42 11.46
C ASP A 45 -1.88 8.61 12.36
N ALA A 46 -0.81 9.17 11.79
CA ALA A 46 0.45 9.39 12.48
C ALA A 46 0.29 10.36 13.65
N THR A 47 -0.56 11.40 13.51
CA THR A 47 -0.80 12.40 14.55
C THR A 47 -1.47 11.81 15.78
N ALA A 48 -2.52 10.99 15.59
CA ALA A 48 -3.20 10.32 16.68
C ALA A 48 -2.51 9.03 17.13
N ARG A 49 -1.44 8.61 16.45
CA ARG A 49 -0.73 7.34 16.67
C ARG A 49 -1.68 6.14 16.60
N ARG A 50 -2.60 6.16 15.62
CA ARG A 50 -3.59 5.11 15.40
C ARG A 50 -3.43 4.44 14.05
N LEU A 51 -3.55 3.13 14.04
CA LEU A 51 -3.67 2.34 12.82
C LEU A 51 -5.12 1.84 12.70
N TYR A 52 -5.65 1.90 11.50
CA TYR A 52 -6.98 1.42 11.14
C TYR A 52 -6.85 0.27 10.17
N LEU A 53 -7.37 -0.90 10.55
CA LEU A 53 -7.32 -2.12 9.75
C LEU A 53 -8.73 -2.54 9.36
N SER A 54 -9.02 -2.58 8.08
CA SER A 54 -10.28 -3.12 7.55
C SER A 54 -10.35 -4.63 7.76
N HIS A 55 -11.40 -5.09 8.45
CA HIS A 55 -11.55 -6.50 8.84
C HIS A 55 -13.01 -6.95 8.75
N ALA A 56 -13.33 -7.67 7.69
CA ALA A 56 -14.64 -8.27 7.43
C ALA A 56 -15.81 -7.27 7.44
N THR A 57 -16.37 -6.95 8.60
CA THR A 57 -17.54 -6.07 8.78
C THR A 57 -17.27 -4.92 9.72
N LYS A 58 -16.01 -4.67 10.04
CA LYS A 58 -15.57 -3.64 10.98
C LYS A 58 -14.18 -3.10 10.62
N VAL A 59 -13.85 -1.94 11.15
CA VAL A 59 -12.47 -1.43 11.15
C VAL A 59 -11.90 -1.56 12.55
N VAL A 60 -10.80 -2.29 12.70
CA VAL A 60 -10.09 -2.44 13.97
C VAL A 60 -9.15 -1.26 14.17
N VAL A 61 -9.16 -0.67 15.36
CA VAL A 61 -8.31 0.47 15.72
C VAL A 61 -7.24 0.03 16.68
N VAL A 62 -5.98 0.27 16.28
CA VAL A 62 -4.78 -0.10 17.05
C VAL A 62 -4.05 1.17 17.50
N ASP A 63 -3.70 1.23 18.77
CA ASP A 63 -2.81 2.27 19.33
C ASP A 63 -1.36 1.85 19.08
N LEU A 64 -0.65 2.63 18.27
CA LEU A 64 0.73 2.35 17.87
C LEU A 64 1.75 2.58 18.99
N THR A 65 1.38 3.35 20.03
CA THR A 65 2.27 3.55 21.19
C THR A 65 2.19 2.39 22.16
N LYS A 66 1.01 1.77 22.28
CA LYS A 66 0.75 0.61 23.16
C LYS A 66 0.90 -0.73 22.44
N ASN A 67 0.94 -0.73 21.11
CA ASN A 67 0.89 -1.92 20.26
C ASN A 67 -0.32 -2.81 20.63
N ALA A 68 -1.48 -2.21 20.74
CA ALA A 68 -2.69 -2.90 21.23
C ALA A 68 -3.95 -2.39 20.52
N VAL A 69 -4.92 -3.29 20.34
CA VAL A 69 -6.27 -2.94 19.90
C VAL A 69 -6.95 -2.10 20.99
N ILE A 70 -7.47 -0.92 20.60
CA ILE A 70 -8.15 0.01 21.53
C ILE A 70 -9.63 0.18 21.21
N GLY A 71 -10.13 -0.36 20.12
CA GLY A 71 -11.53 -0.27 19.74
C GLY A 71 -11.79 -0.79 18.34
N GLU A 72 -13.04 -0.68 17.94
CA GLU A 72 -13.48 -1.04 16.59
C GLU A 72 -14.59 -0.11 16.11
N ILE A 73 -14.69 0.08 14.82
CA ILE A 73 -15.76 0.78 14.12
C ILE A 73 -16.63 -0.32 13.50
N ALA A 74 -17.81 -0.51 14.06
CA ALA A 74 -18.74 -1.55 13.62
C ALA A 74 -19.64 -1.08 12.47
N ASP A 75 -20.42 -2.01 11.91
CA ASP A 75 -21.40 -1.77 10.86
C ASP A 75 -20.79 -1.21 9.55
N THR A 76 -19.70 -1.85 9.12
CA THR A 76 -19.02 -1.59 7.85
C THR A 76 -18.98 -2.87 7.00
N PRO A 77 -20.12 -3.35 6.45
CA PRO A 77 -20.21 -4.65 5.78
C PRO A 77 -19.40 -4.70 4.49
N GLY A 78 -18.42 -5.61 4.47
CA GLY A 78 -17.46 -5.73 3.35
C GLY A 78 -16.58 -4.48 3.25
N VAL A 79 -16.06 -4.03 4.40
CA VAL A 79 -15.14 -2.89 4.43
C VAL A 79 -13.85 -3.22 3.69
N HIS A 80 -13.46 -2.31 2.79
CA HIS A 80 -12.18 -2.34 2.08
C HIS A 80 -11.22 -1.30 2.62
N GLY A 81 -11.51 -0.02 2.47
CA GLY A 81 -10.64 1.08 2.87
C GLY A 81 -11.16 1.88 4.07
N PHE A 82 -10.24 2.56 4.76
CA PHE A 82 -10.54 3.57 5.77
C PHE A 82 -9.53 4.70 5.67
N VAL A 83 -10.00 5.93 5.78
CA VAL A 83 -9.14 7.12 5.91
C VAL A 83 -9.58 7.97 7.09
N ALA A 84 -8.63 8.38 7.92
CA ALA A 84 -8.84 9.37 8.97
C ALA A 84 -8.60 10.78 8.40
N VAL A 85 -9.47 11.72 8.74
CA VAL A 85 -9.36 13.15 8.43
C VAL A 85 -9.40 13.91 9.76
N PRO A 86 -8.23 14.01 10.46
CA PRO A 86 -8.18 14.53 11.83
C PRO A 86 -8.70 15.95 11.99
N GLU A 87 -8.46 16.81 11.01
CA GLU A 87 -8.95 18.21 11.02
C GLU A 87 -10.46 18.33 11.03
N LEU A 88 -11.18 17.32 10.54
CA LEU A 88 -12.64 17.22 10.61
C LEU A 88 -13.10 16.38 11.81
N GLN A 89 -12.18 15.74 12.55
CA GLN A 89 -12.45 14.71 13.56
C GLN A 89 -13.31 13.56 13.02
N ARG A 90 -13.17 13.25 11.73
CA ARG A 90 -13.93 12.23 11.03
C ARG A 90 -13.05 11.19 10.39
N GLY A 91 -13.57 9.96 10.33
CA GLY A 91 -13.05 8.90 9.49
C GLY A 91 -14.08 8.51 8.44
N PHE A 92 -13.62 7.87 7.37
CA PHE A 92 -14.47 7.41 6.29
C PHE A 92 -14.07 6.00 5.90
N SER A 93 -15.05 5.07 5.83
CA SER A 93 -14.81 3.71 5.38
C SER A 93 -15.62 3.38 4.14
N THR A 94 -15.04 2.67 3.20
CA THR A 94 -15.76 2.09 2.06
C THR A 94 -16.36 0.76 2.45
N ASN A 95 -17.66 0.58 2.20
CA ASN A 95 -18.43 -0.61 2.55
C ASN A 95 -18.93 -1.28 1.27
N GLY A 96 -18.14 -2.17 0.68
CA GLY A 96 -18.37 -2.75 -0.64
C GLY A 96 -19.73 -3.47 -0.77
N LYS A 97 -20.17 -4.15 0.29
CA LYS A 97 -21.43 -4.93 0.26
C LYS A 97 -22.71 -4.10 0.30
N GLU A 98 -22.64 -2.83 0.66
CA GLU A 98 -23.81 -1.96 0.71
C GLU A 98 -23.73 -0.73 -0.22
N ALA A 99 -22.63 -0.62 -1.00
CA ALA A 99 -22.37 0.52 -1.89
C ALA A 99 -22.43 1.88 -1.16
N LYS A 100 -21.74 1.96 -0.02
CA LYS A 100 -21.76 3.17 0.83
C LYS A 100 -20.38 3.49 1.40
N VAL A 101 -20.24 4.75 1.79
CA VAL A 101 -19.19 5.23 2.69
C VAL A 101 -19.81 5.52 4.04
N SER A 102 -19.25 4.95 5.12
CA SER A 102 -19.59 5.38 6.50
C SER A 102 -18.79 6.61 6.88
N VAL A 103 -19.47 7.59 7.46
CA VAL A 103 -18.86 8.74 8.13
C VAL A 103 -18.75 8.41 9.62
N VAL A 104 -17.56 8.46 10.17
CA VAL A 104 -17.24 8.00 11.53
C VAL A 104 -16.75 9.18 12.37
N ASP A 105 -17.16 9.27 13.61
CA ASP A 105 -16.57 10.17 14.61
C ASP A 105 -15.31 9.51 15.19
N LEU A 106 -14.13 10.13 15.01
CA LEU A 106 -12.83 9.57 15.46
C LEU A 106 -12.65 9.55 16.97
N SER A 107 -13.44 10.34 17.72
CA SER A 107 -13.37 10.37 19.17
C SER A 107 -14.14 9.21 19.81
N THR A 108 -15.29 8.86 19.24
CA THR A 108 -16.19 7.83 19.75
C THR A 108 -16.12 6.51 18.99
N LEU A 109 -15.48 6.50 17.80
CA LEU A 109 -15.40 5.38 16.87
C LEU A 109 -16.79 4.88 16.39
N LYS A 110 -17.78 5.78 16.36
CA LYS A 110 -19.15 5.47 15.93
C LYS A 110 -19.47 6.05 14.57
N THR A 111 -20.20 5.28 13.78
CA THR A 111 -20.76 5.75 12.52
C THR A 111 -21.81 6.84 12.81
N ILE A 112 -21.65 8.02 12.19
CA ILE A 112 -22.56 9.17 12.30
C ILE A 112 -23.61 9.11 11.21
N SER A 113 -23.20 8.77 9.98
CA SER A 113 -24.04 8.69 8.79
C SER A 113 -23.40 7.81 7.74
N LYS A 114 -24.17 7.48 6.69
CA LYS A 114 -23.68 6.77 5.51
C LYS A 114 -24.03 7.55 4.26
N ILE A 115 -23.15 7.49 3.25
CA ILE A 115 -23.26 8.19 1.98
C ILE A 115 -23.32 7.12 0.88
N ASP A 116 -24.28 7.25 -0.05
CA ASP A 116 -24.38 6.35 -1.19
C ASP A 116 -23.23 6.60 -2.19
N THR A 117 -22.72 5.52 -2.78
CA THR A 117 -21.63 5.53 -3.78
C THR A 117 -22.02 4.68 -4.99
N GLY A 118 -21.09 4.47 -5.91
CA GLY A 118 -21.21 3.43 -6.93
C GLY A 118 -21.06 2.01 -6.34
N ALA A 119 -21.18 1.01 -7.20
CA ALA A 119 -21.14 -0.40 -6.81
C ALA A 119 -19.75 -0.83 -6.36
N ASN A 120 -19.68 -1.54 -5.22
CA ASN A 120 -18.46 -2.05 -4.62
C ASN A 120 -17.38 -0.96 -4.41
N PRO A 121 -17.64 0.06 -3.56
CA PRO A 121 -16.60 1.03 -3.21
C PRO A 121 -15.45 0.30 -2.50
N ASP A 122 -14.24 0.47 -3.03
CA ASP A 122 -13.02 -0.21 -2.63
C ASP A 122 -12.03 0.80 -2.01
N ALA A 123 -11.01 1.20 -2.74
CA ALA A 123 -10.08 2.20 -2.28
C ALA A 123 -10.73 3.58 -2.09
N LEU A 124 -10.20 4.34 -1.15
CA LEU A 124 -10.54 5.75 -1.00
C LEU A 124 -9.31 6.55 -0.59
N ILE A 125 -9.26 7.79 -1.04
CA ILE A 125 -8.24 8.75 -0.63
C ILE A 125 -8.88 10.08 -0.24
N TYR A 126 -8.20 10.83 0.62
CA TYR A 126 -8.56 12.20 0.97
C TYR A 126 -7.61 13.18 0.29
N GLU A 127 -8.15 14.03 -0.58
CA GLU A 127 -7.43 15.13 -1.22
C GLU A 127 -7.63 16.39 -0.34
N ALA A 128 -6.56 16.71 0.44
CA ALA A 128 -6.63 17.70 1.51
C ALA A 128 -6.79 19.16 1.02
N ARG A 129 -6.30 19.50 -0.18
CA ARG A 129 -6.36 20.88 -0.71
C ARG A 129 -7.78 21.33 -0.97
N ARG A 130 -8.64 20.41 -1.42
CA ARG A 130 -10.07 20.69 -1.70
C ARG A 130 -10.98 20.19 -0.59
N GLY A 131 -10.47 19.34 0.30
CA GLY A 131 -11.28 18.69 1.33
C GLY A 131 -12.21 17.63 0.75
N GLU A 132 -11.78 16.93 -0.28
CA GLU A 132 -12.58 15.98 -1.03
C GLU A 132 -12.09 14.54 -0.81
N LEU A 133 -13.04 13.60 -0.73
CA LEU A 133 -12.77 12.18 -0.79
C LEU A 133 -13.02 11.68 -2.21
N TYR A 134 -12.09 10.89 -2.72
CA TYR A 134 -12.26 10.13 -3.95
C TYR A 134 -12.45 8.67 -3.56
N VAL A 135 -13.61 8.13 -3.84
CA VAL A 135 -14.03 6.77 -3.53
C VAL A 135 -14.12 5.98 -4.82
N PHE A 136 -13.27 4.97 -4.96
CA PHE A 136 -13.15 4.19 -6.17
C PHE A 136 -14.10 2.99 -6.12
N ASN A 137 -15.06 2.96 -7.04
CA ASN A 137 -16.11 1.95 -7.11
C ASN A 137 -15.65 0.85 -8.08
N HIS A 138 -15.03 -0.21 -7.55
CA HIS A 138 -14.36 -1.24 -8.35
C HIS A 138 -15.25 -1.83 -9.45
N THR A 139 -16.37 -2.45 -9.09
CA THR A 139 -17.30 -3.02 -10.07
C THR A 139 -18.22 -1.97 -10.71
N GLY A 140 -18.24 -0.76 -10.15
CA GLY A 140 -19.01 0.37 -10.68
C GLY A 140 -18.27 1.18 -11.74
N ASN A 141 -17.01 0.89 -12.02
CA ASN A 141 -16.15 1.58 -13.01
C ASN A 141 -16.29 3.10 -12.91
N SER A 142 -16.13 3.63 -11.70
CA SER A 142 -16.33 5.05 -11.43
C SER A 142 -15.63 5.49 -10.14
N ALA A 143 -15.40 6.79 -10.00
CA ALA A 143 -15.02 7.40 -8.74
C ALA A 143 -16.16 8.30 -8.24
N THR A 144 -16.61 8.10 -7.00
CA THR A 144 -17.54 9.01 -6.31
C THR A 144 -16.72 10.06 -5.56
N VAL A 145 -16.96 11.33 -5.86
CA VAL A 145 -16.32 12.47 -5.18
C VAL A 145 -17.24 13.00 -4.11
N ILE A 146 -16.74 13.12 -2.89
CA ILE A 146 -17.50 13.52 -1.71
C ILE A 146 -16.83 14.73 -1.06
N ASP A 147 -17.59 15.80 -0.81
CA ASP A 147 -17.19 16.86 0.12
C ASP A 147 -17.11 16.25 1.53
N ALA A 148 -15.91 16.10 2.08
CA ALA A 148 -15.67 15.42 3.36
C ALA A 148 -16.32 16.18 4.54
N LYS A 149 -16.36 17.53 4.48
CA LYS A 149 -16.94 18.37 5.52
C LYS A 149 -18.46 18.34 5.49
N ALA A 150 -19.05 18.47 4.30
CA ALA A 150 -20.50 18.44 4.12
C ALA A 150 -21.07 17.00 4.19
N ALA A 151 -20.21 15.97 4.04
CA ALA A 151 -20.57 14.56 3.91
C ALA A 151 -21.60 14.34 2.79
N LYS A 152 -21.33 14.90 1.61
CA LYS A 152 -22.22 14.86 0.44
C LYS A 152 -21.46 14.56 -0.84
N VAL A 153 -22.05 13.73 -1.69
CA VAL A 153 -21.57 13.53 -3.06
C VAL A 153 -21.65 14.83 -3.83
N ILE A 154 -20.56 15.21 -4.50
CA ILE A 154 -20.47 16.39 -5.35
C ILE A 154 -20.25 16.06 -6.81
N SER A 155 -19.69 14.89 -7.11
CA SER A 155 -19.50 14.40 -8.48
C SER A 155 -19.42 12.86 -8.52
N THR A 156 -19.64 12.32 -9.71
CA THR A 156 -19.32 10.91 -10.05
C THR A 156 -18.60 10.92 -11.38
N ILE A 157 -17.39 10.38 -11.39
CA ILE A 157 -16.48 10.36 -12.53
C ILE A 157 -16.51 8.96 -13.15
N PRO A 158 -16.91 8.78 -14.40
CA PRO A 158 -16.80 7.49 -15.08
C PRO A 158 -15.33 7.17 -15.34
N LEU A 159 -14.94 5.91 -15.11
CA LEU A 159 -13.62 5.34 -15.39
C LEU A 159 -13.74 4.22 -16.43
N ASP A 160 -12.66 3.96 -17.16
CA ASP A 160 -12.72 2.98 -18.28
C ASP A 160 -12.68 1.52 -17.84
N GLY A 161 -12.39 1.24 -16.57
CA GLY A 161 -12.28 -0.12 -16.04
C GLY A 161 -12.39 -0.18 -14.52
N ASN A 162 -11.86 -1.25 -13.94
CA ASN A 162 -11.90 -1.52 -12.51
C ASN A 162 -10.85 -0.69 -11.77
N PRO A 163 -11.23 0.37 -11.04
CA PRO A 163 -10.29 1.14 -10.27
C PRO A 163 -9.84 0.37 -9.03
N GLU A 164 -8.55 0.43 -8.76
CA GLU A 164 -7.88 -0.09 -7.57
C GLU A 164 -7.32 1.07 -6.72
N PHE A 165 -6.09 0.99 -6.25
CA PHE A 165 -5.49 2.03 -5.41
C PHE A 165 -5.23 3.32 -6.17
N ALA A 166 -5.18 4.44 -5.42
CA ALA A 166 -4.95 5.76 -5.97
C ALA A 166 -4.03 6.61 -5.08
N ALA A 167 -3.46 7.64 -5.68
CA ALA A 167 -2.68 8.67 -4.99
C ALA A 167 -3.04 10.05 -5.50
N ALA A 168 -2.89 11.08 -4.65
CA ALA A 168 -3.19 12.47 -5.01
C ALA A 168 -1.95 13.34 -4.89
N ASP A 169 -1.74 14.23 -5.86
CA ASP A 169 -0.75 15.29 -5.83
C ASP A 169 -1.26 16.54 -6.54
N ALA A 170 -1.10 17.68 -5.89
CA ALA A 170 -1.52 18.98 -6.39
C ALA A 170 -3.01 18.96 -6.84
N ASP A 171 -3.27 19.16 -8.14
CA ASP A 171 -4.62 19.17 -8.71
C ASP A 171 -4.94 17.87 -9.46
N ARG A 172 -4.26 16.76 -9.14
CA ARG A 172 -4.41 15.47 -9.79
C ARG A 172 -4.64 14.33 -8.80
N VAL A 173 -5.46 13.40 -9.22
CA VAL A 173 -5.58 12.07 -8.62
C VAL A 173 -5.19 11.05 -9.69
N TYR A 174 -4.29 10.15 -9.33
CA TYR A 174 -3.86 9.03 -10.15
C TYR A 174 -4.53 7.77 -9.65
N CYS A 175 -5.13 6.99 -10.52
CA CYS A 175 -5.84 5.77 -10.18
C CYS A 175 -5.39 4.61 -11.05
N ASN A 176 -4.99 3.50 -10.44
CA ASN A 176 -4.76 2.24 -11.14
C ASN A 176 -6.08 1.71 -11.71
N ILE A 177 -6.08 1.34 -12.99
CA ILE A 177 -7.19 0.64 -13.65
C ILE A 177 -6.70 -0.79 -13.96
N GLU A 178 -7.07 -1.73 -13.09
CA GLU A 178 -6.50 -3.07 -13.05
C GLU A 178 -6.67 -3.80 -14.40
N ASP A 179 -7.92 -3.97 -14.84
CA ASP A 179 -8.27 -4.73 -16.05
C ASP A 179 -7.81 -4.09 -17.36
N LYS A 180 -7.33 -2.83 -17.33
CA LYS A 180 -6.77 -2.13 -18.50
C LYS A 180 -5.25 -2.03 -18.48
N SER A 181 -4.60 -2.34 -17.34
CA SER A 181 -3.15 -2.16 -17.17
C SER A 181 -2.71 -0.73 -17.50
N GLU A 182 -3.45 0.24 -16.97
CA GLU A 182 -3.18 1.68 -17.15
C GLU A 182 -3.44 2.46 -15.86
N ILE A 183 -3.04 3.73 -15.89
CA ILE A 183 -3.34 4.71 -14.85
C ILE A 183 -4.23 5.78 -15.47
N GLU A 184 -5.38 6.05 -14.87
CA GLU A 184 -6.19 7.21 -15.19
C GLU A 184 -5.81 8.39 -14.32
N VAL A 185 -5.71 9.56 -14.94
CA VAL A 185 -5.39 10.82 -14.27
C VAL A 185 -6.63 11.69 -14.23
N ILE A 186 -7.08 12.01 -13.02
CA ILE A 186 -8.24 12.84 -12.75
C ILE A 186 -7.77 14.25 -12.41
N ASP A 187 -8.32 15.26 -13.07
CA ASP A 187 -8.19 16.67 -12.70
C ASP A 187 -9.19 16.96 -11.58
N THR A 188 -8.71 17.31 -10.38
CA THR A 188 -9.55 17.52 -9.21
C THR A 188 -10.39 18.77 -9.29
N SER A 189 -10.01 19.75 -10.15
CA SER A 189 -10.79 20.98 -10.34
C SER A 189 -11.99 20.82 -11.26
N LYS A 190 -11.93 19.81 -12.15
CA LYS A 190 -12.98 19.54 -13.14
C LYS A 190 -13.78 18.28 -12.78
N HIS A 191 -13.23 17.42 -11.92
CA HIS A 191 -13.74 16.07 -11.64
C HIS A 191 -13.90 15.25 -12.94
N GLU A 192 -12.85 15.23 -13.76
CA GLU A 192 -12.82 14.54 -15.06
C GLU A 192 -11.50 13.81 -15.26
N VAL A 193 -11.53 12.67 -15.95
CA VAL A 193 -10.33 11.99 -16.44
C VAL A 193 -9.72 12.84 -17.57
N VAL A 194 -8.47 13.26 -17.39
CA VAL A 194 -7.75 14.12 -18.34
C VAL A 194 -6.64 13.39 -19.09
N ALA A 195 -6.22 12.23 -18.61
CA ALA A 195 -5.22 11.40 -19.28
C ALA A 195 -5.36 9.94 -18.89
N ARG A 196 -4.88 9.04 -19.77
CA ARG A 196 -4.73 7.61 -19.57
C ARG A 196 -3.32 7.21 -19.96
N TRP A 197 -2.61 6.57 -19.03
CA TRP A 197 -1.22 6.23 -19.19
C TRP A 197 -1.04 4.71 -19.22
N PRO A 198 -0.70 4.12 -20.38
CA PRO A 198 -0.38 2.69 -20.44
C PRO A 198 0.79 2.34 -19.53
N LEU A 199 0.67 1.27 -18.78
CA LEU A 199 1.63 0.87 -17.76
C LEU A 199 2.71 -0.10 -18.25
N ALA A 200 2.61 -0.56 -19.52
CA ALA A 200 3.55 -1.55 -20.05
C ALA A 200 5.03 -1.20 -19.71
N PRO A 201 5.84 -2.21 -19.23
CA PRO A 201 5.55 -3.65 -19.20
C PRO A 201 4.80 -4.14 -17.94
N GLY A 202 4.34 -3.26 -17.03
CA GLY A 202 3.48 -3.63 -15.89
C GLY A 202 2.09 -4.03 -16.37
N GLU A 203 1.51 -5.07 -15.73
CA GLU A 203 0.17 -5.58 -16.03
C GLU A 203 -0.64 -5.72 -14.74
N GLU A 204 -1.94 -5.42 -14.80
CA GLU A 204 -2.90 -5.53 -13.69
C GLU A 204 -2.38 -4.82 -12.42
N PRO A 205 -2.27 -3.47 -12.42
CA PRO A 205 -1.78 -2.71 -11.28
C PRO A 205 -2.79 -2.69 -10.14
N THR A 206 -2.32 -2.90 -8.89
CA THR A 206 -3.14 -2.84 -7.68
C THR A 206 -2.62 -1.77 -6.71
N GLY A 207 -1.50 -2.00 -6.01
CA GLY A 207 -0.91 -1.03 -5.11
C GLY A 207 -0.32 0.18 -5.83
N MET A 208 -0.42 1.36 -5.20
CA MET A 208 0.15 2.61 -5.71
C MET A 208 0.83 3.40 -4.60
N ALA A 209 1.95 4.05 -4.92
CA ALA A 209 2.61 5.02 -4.06
C ALA A 209 3.13 6.20 -4.89
N LEU A 210 3.38 7.34 -4.25
CA LEU A 210 3.78 8.57 -4.92
C LEU A 210 4.95 9.22 -4.19
N ASP A 211 6.00 9.56 -4.94
CA ASP A 211 6.99 10.58 -4.59
C ASP A 211 6.63 11.88 -5.30
N ALA A 212 5.93 12.75 -4.59
CA ALA A 212 5.51 14.04 -5.13
C ALA A 212 6.70 14.98 -5.38
N ALA A 213 7.78 14.87 -4.60
CA ALA A 213 8.94 15.74 -4.70
C ALA A 213 9.72 15.55 -6.01
N HIS A 214 9.80 14.31 -6.48
CA HIS A 214 10.48 13.96 -7.73
C HIS A 214 9.54 13.63 -8.88
N HIS A 215 8.22 13.78 -8.68
CA HIS A 215 7.19 13.47 -9.69
C HIS A 215 7.23 12.00 -10.13
N ARG A 216 7.32 11.05 -9.18
CA ARG A 216 7.37 9.62 -9.44
C ARG A 216 6.19 8.89 -8.81
N LEU A 217 5.59 8.04 -9.61
CA LEU A 217 4.50 7.16 -9.22
C LEU A 217 4.98 5.72 -9.28
N PHE A 218 4.69 4.93 -8.26
CA PHE A 218 5.04 3.52 -8.16
C PHE A 218 3.76 2.70 -8.25
N ALA A 219 3.69 1.75 -9.19
CA ALA A 219 2.58 0.84 -9.36
C ALA A 219 3.05 -0.60 -9.22
N GLY A 220 2.51 -1.32 -8.24
CA GLY A 220 2.72 -2.75 -8.06
C GLY A 220 1.78 -3.54 -8.96
N CYS A 221 2.33 -4.44 -9.78
CA CYS A 221 1.62 -5.14 -10.84
C CYS A 221 1.59 -6.65 -10.61
N HIS A 222 0.48 -7.32 -10.98
CA HIS A 222 0.30 -8.76 -10.79
C HIS A 222 1.28 -9.62 -11.59
N ASN A 223 1.85 -9.08 -12.69
CA ASN A 223 2.92 -9.74 -13.42
C ASN A 223 4.31 -9.65 -12.73
N LYS A 224 4.33 -9.35 -11.40
CA LYS A 224 5.51 -9.33 -10.52
C LYS A 224 6.51 -8.24 -10.87
N LEU A 225 6.02 -7.10 -11.26
CA LEU A 225 6.79 -5.89 -11.48
C LEU A 225 6.28 -4.76 -10.58
N MET A 226 7.19 -3.94 -10.09
CA MET A 226 6.86 -2.58 -9.66
C MET A 226 7.35 -1.64 -10.75
N ALA A 227 6.43 -0.89 -11.35
CA ALA A 227 6.72 0.12 -12.36
C ALA A 227 6.85 1.49 -11.68
N MET A 228 7.88 2.26 -12.06
CA MET A 228 8.05 3.66 -11.68
C MET A 228 7.75 4.53 -12.91
N LEU A 229 6.80 5.44 -12.76
CA LEU A 229 6.36 6.36 -13.82
C LEU A 229 6.74 7.79 -13.48
N ASP A 230 6.91 8.58 -14.52
CA ASP A 230 7.03 10.04 -14.45
C ASP A 230 5.63 10.67 -14.54
N THR A 231 5.21 11.44 -13.52
CA THR A 231 3.87 12.03 -13.46
C THR A 231 3.67 13.25 -14.34
N GLU A 232 4.72 13.78 -14.92
CA GLU A 232 4.62 14.87 -15.92
C GLU A 232 4.34 14.34 -17.32
N THR A 233 4.92 13.18 -17.63
CA THR A 233 4.86 12.60 -19.00
C THR A 233 3.98 11.34 -19.10
N GLY A 234 3.64 10.71 -17.99
CA GLY A 234 2.91 9.44 -17.93
C GLY A 234 3.72 8.23 -18.41
N LYS A 235 5.04 8.35 -18.51
CA LYS A 235 5.89 7.27 -19.04
C LYS A 235 6.50 6.43 -17.92
N VAL A 236 6.52 5.12 -18.11
CA VAL A 236 7.32 4.22 -17.28
C VAL A 236 8.79 4.51 -17.51
N VAL A 237 9.52 4.84 -16.45
CA VAL A 237 10.95 5.21 -16.49
C VAL A 237 11.85 4.11 -15.93
N ALA A 238 11.34 3.27 -15.05
CA ALA A 238 12.06 2.11 -14.53
C ALA A 238 11.07 1.02 -14.08
N THR A 239 11.56 -0.22 -14.00
CA THR A 239 10.83 -1.34 -13.39
C THR A 239 11.79 -2.18 -12.57
N VAL A 240 11.27 -2.80 -11.50
CA VAL A 240 12.00 -3.80 -10.72
C VAL A 240 11.12 -5.03 -10.47
N PRO A 241 11.73 -6.23 -10.33
CA PRO A 241 10.98 -7.42 -9.97
C PRO A 241 10.50 -7.36 -8.51
N ILE A 242 9.28 -7.86 -8.26
CA ILE A 242 8.67 -8.00 -6.94
C ILE A 242 8.11 -9.41 -6.74
N GLY A 243 7.60 -9.72 -5.55
CA GLY A 243 6.91 -10.97 -5.27
C GLY A 243 5.58 -11.12 -6.01
N ALA A 244 4.92 -12.25 -5.81
CA ALA A 244 3.61 -12.54 -6.41
C ALA A 244 2.45 -12.08 -5.52
N GLY A 245 1.37 -11.58 -6.16
CA GLY A 245 0.16 -11.14 -5.47
C GLY A 245 0.42 -9.87 -4.66
N VAL A 246 1.01 -8.86 -5.30
CA VAL A 246 1.14 -7.51 -4.75
C VAL A 246 -0.24 -6.90 -4.58
N ASP A 247 -0.41 -6.12 -3.50
CA ASP A 247 -1.69 -5.46 -3.22
C ASP A 247 -1.49 -4.04 -2.64
N ALA A 248 -0.33 -3.77 -2.05
CA ALA A 248 0.00 -2.41 -1.62
C ALA A 248 1.41 -2.01 -2.03
N CYS A 249 1.55 -0.72 -2.38
CA CYS A 249 2.81 -0.01 -2.45
C CYS A 249 2.77 1.18 -1.49
N VAL A 250 3.91 1.47 -0.86
CA VAL A 250 4.13 2.71 -0.10
C VAL A 250 5.48 3.29 -0.44
N PHE A 251 5.62 4.60 -0.32
CA PHE A 251 6.88 5.30 -0.52
C PHE A 251 7.25 6.08 0.74
N GLU A 252 8.52 6.14 1.03
CA GLU A 252 9.06 6.84 2.19
C GLU A 252 10.06 7.92 1.73
N ASP A 253 9.66 9.17 1.89
CA ASP A 253 10.46 10.33 1.48
C ASP A 253 11.84 10.39 2.18
N ALA A 254 11.90 10.03 3.46
CA ALA A 254 13.13 10.13 4.25
C ALA A 254 14.24 9.21 3.78
N THR A 255 13.90 8.02 3.27
CA THR A 255 14.86 7.00 2.83
C THR A 255 14.90 6.83 1.33
N GLN A 256 13.91 7.37 0.61
CA GLN A 256 13.66 7.16 -0.81
C GLN A 256 13.41 5.67 -1.13
N PHE A 257 12.74 4.98 -0.21
CA PHE A 257 12.37 3.59 -0.40
C PHE A 257 10.92 3.45 -0.88
N ALA A 258 10.75 2.71 -1.96
CA ALA A 258 9.47 2.19 -2.41
C ALA A 258 9.32 0.75 -1.94
N PHE A 259 8.19 0.42 -1.33
CA PHE A 259 7.87 -0.90 -0.83
C PHE A 259 6.71 -1.49 -1.62
N ALA A 260 6.79 -2.79 -1.90
CA ALA A 260 5.69 -3.56 -2.48
C ALA A 260 5.46 -4.82 -1.64
N SER A 261 4.32 -4.92 -0.97
CA SER A 261 3.94 -6.09 -0.17
C SER A 261 3.19 -7.10 -1.02
N CYS A 262 3.60 -8.36 -0.92
CA CYS A 262 3.17 -9.44 -1.79
C CYS A 262 2.60 -10.62 -0.99
N GLY A 263 1.49 -11.17 -1.48
CA GLY A 263 0.78 -12.28 -0.83
C GLY A 263 1.55 -13.59 -0.77
N ASP A 264 2.65 -13.72 -1.53
CA ASP A 264 3.54 -14.88 -1.48
C ASP A 264 4.41 -14.94 -0.20
N GLY A 265 4.35 -13.91 0.64
CA GLY A 265 5.13 -13.80 1.88
C GLY A 265 6.43 -13.05 1.72
N THR A 266 6.46 -12.10 0.79
CA THR A 266 7.60 -11.19 0.60
C THR A 266 7.17 -9.73 0.57
N THR A 267 8.07 -8.84 0.95
CA THR A 267 7.98 -7.40 0.68
C THR A 267 9.25 -6.98 -0.02
N THR A 268 9.11 -6.47 -1.24
CA THR A 268 10.25 -5.91 -1.97
C THR A 268 10.47 -4.47 -1.54
N ILE A 269 11.70 -4.14 -1.18
CA ILE A 269 12.15 -2.78 -0.86
C ILE A 269 13.08 -2.34 -1.97
N ALA A 270 12.70 -1.31 -2.68
CA ALA A 270 13.49 -0.72 -3.76
C ALA A 270 13.84 0.71 -3.43
N LYS A 271 15.07 1.11 -3.70
CA LYS A 271 15.54 2.48 -3.53
C LYS A 271 15.39 3.25 -4.82
N GLU A 272 14.73 4.39 -4.77
CA GLU A 272 14.83 5.40 -5.80
C GLU A 272 16.18 6.10 -5.67
N GLU A 273 17.17 5.68 -6.46
CA GLU A 273 18.51 6.27 -6.43
C GLU A 273 18.55 7.60 -7.20
N THR A 274 17.75 7.70 -8.22
CA THR A 274 17.49 8.90 -9.02
C THR A 274 16.08 8.80 -9.59
N PRO A 275 15.49 9.91 -10.08
CA PRO A 275 14.18 9.87 -10.74
C PRO A 275 14.07 8.96 -11.98
N GLN A 276 15.16 8.35 -12.43
CA GLN A 276 15.20 7.39 -13.55
C GLN A 276 15.75 6.03 -13.15
N LYS A 277 16.13 5.84 -11.86
CA LYS A 277 16.78 4.60 -11.42
C LYS A 277 16.18 4.08 -10.14
N LEU A 278 15.58 2.92 -10.21
CA LEU A 278 15.04 2.15 -9.10
C LEU A 278 15.86 0.86 -8.95
N THR A 279 16.29 0.54 -7.72
CA THR A 279 17.12 -0.63 -7.43
C THR A 279 16.59 -1.40 -6.24
N VAL A 280 16.36 -2.70 -6.38
CA VAL A 280 15.97 -3.56 -5.24
C VAL A 280 17.14 -3.62 -4.26
N VAL A 281 16.90 -3.22 -3.02
CA VAL A 281 17.88 -3.24 -1.92
C VAL A 281 17.63 -4.38 -0.96
N GLN A 282 16.38 -4.88 -0.88
CA GLN A 282 16.02 -6.03 -0.05
C GLN A 282 14.76 -6.71 -0.59
N THR A 283 14.73 -8.04 -0.53
CA THR A 283 13.49 -8.83 -0.57
C THR A 283 13.26 -9.35 0.84
N LEU A 284 12.50 -8.60 1.62
CA LEU A 284 12.19 -8.91 3.00
C LEU A 284 11.25 -10.11 3.06
N LYS A 285 11.61 -11.14 3.80
CA LYS A 285 10.73 -12.28 4.05
C LYS A 285 9.68 -11.90 5.07
N THR A 286 8.43 -12.00 4.67
CA THR A 286 7.24 -11.79 5.51
C THR A 286 6.47 -13.10 5.68
N GLU A 287 5.17 -13.06 5.93
CA GLU A 287 4.33 -14.25 5.97
C GLU A 287 3.35 -14.26 4.79
N ARG A 288 2.93 -15.45 4.38
CA ARG A 288 1.93 -15.62 3.33
C ARG A 288 0.66 -14.83 3.65
N GLY A 289 0.13 -14.12 2.66
CA GLY A 289 -1.06 -13.29 2.81
C GLY A 289 -0.80 -11.88 3.31
N ALA A 290 0.42 -11.53 3.74
CA ALA A 290 0.81 -10.18 4.15
C ALA A 290 0.94 -9.26 2.92
N ARG A 291 -0.18 -9.01 2.21
CA ARG A 291 -0.21 -8.33 0.91
C ARG A 291 -0.51 -6.84 1.01
N THR A 292 -1.28 -6.42 2.01
CA THR A 292 -1.55 -5.00 2.26
C THR A 292 -0.60 -4.45 3.32
N MET A 293 -0.35 -3.13 3.31
CA MET A 293 0.67 -2.52 4.14
C MET A 293 0.36 -1.05 4.44
N ALA A 294 0.77 -0.60 5.63
CA ALA A 294 0.90 0.82 5.93
C ALA A 294 2.29 1.14 6.48
N LEU A 295 2.79 2.33 6.17
CA LEU A 295 4.04 2.88 6.68
C LEU A 295 3.74 3.95 7.73
N ASP A 296 4.41 3.86 8.87
CA ASP A 296 4.43 4.90 9.89
C ASP A 296 5.62 5.84 9.65
N PRO A 297 5.38 7.07 9.23
CA PRO A 297 6.46 8.00 8.88
C PRO A 297 7.27 8.48 10.09
N GLU A 298 6.75 8.35 11.32
CA GLU A 298 7.48 8.76 12.53
C GLU A 298 8.50 7.73 12.99
N THR A 299 8.17 6.43 12.83
CA THR A 299 9.04 5.34 13.29
C THR A 299 9.69 4.59 12.15
N HIS A 300 9.37 4.92 10.90
CA HIS A 300 9.81 4.24 9.68
C HIS A 300 9.45 2.75 9.68
N ARG A 301 8.39 2.36 10.40
CA ARG A 301 7.93 0.97 10.48
C ARG A 301 6.83 0.70 9.48
N ILE A 302 6.86 -0.51 8.93
CA ILE A 302 5.78 -1.02 8.10
C ILE A 302 4.95 -2.04 8.88
N TYR A 303 3.65 -2.00 8.68
CA TYR A 303 2.66 -2.83 9.34
C TYR A 303 1.90 -3.63 8.28
N LEU A 304 1.97 -4.95 8.38
CA LEU A 304 1.38 -5.86 7.40
C LEU A 304 0.41 -6.81 8.10
N PRO A 305 -0.88 -6.76 7.80
CA PRO A 305 -1.83 -7.73 8.31
C PRO A 305 -1.65 -9.09 7.63
N THR A 306 -1.76 -10.16 8.43
CA THR A 306 -1.82 -11.53 7.95
C THR A 306 -2.51 -12.44 8.96
N ALA A 307 -2.85 -13.65 8.55
CA ALA A 307 -3.43 -14.68 9.41
C ALA A 307 -2.86 -16.06 9.05
N GLU A 308 -3.15 -17.05 9.88
CA GLU A 308 -2.87 -18.44 9.54
C GLU A 308 -3.96 -18.97 8.58
N PHE A 309 -3.56 -19.88 7.71
CA PHE A 309 -4.44 -20.47 6.71
C PHE A 309 -4.52 -21.98 6.88
N HIS A 310 -5.72 -22.54 6.69
CA HIS A 310 -5.83 -23.99 6.50
C HIS A 310 -5.03 -24.43 5.28
N PRO A 311 -4.50 -25.65 5.29
CA PRO A 311 -3.91 -26.22 4.07
C PRO A 311 -4.91 -26.13 2.90
N ALA A 312 -4.45 -25.63 1.76
CA ALA A 312 -5.31 -25.59 0.57
C ALA A 312 -5.71 -27.04 0.20
N PRO A 313 -6.99 -27.32 -0.08
CA PRO A 313 -7.38 -28.60 -0.60
C PRO A 313 -6.64 -28.85 -1.92
N SER A 314 -6.27 -30.12 -2.19
CA SER A 314 -5.69 -30.46 -3.48
C SER A 314 -6.72 -30.23 -4.57
N PRO A 315 -6.41 -29.44 -5.61
CA PRO A 315 -7.38 -29.18 -6.67
C PRO A 315 -7.72 -30.48 -7.39
N ALA A 316 -9.00 -30.66 -7.74
CA ALA A 316 -9.40 -31.73 -8.64
C ALA A 316 -8.70 -31.56 -10.01
N PRO A 317 -8.44 -32.65 -10.76
CA PRO A 317 -7.82 -32.55 -12.06
C PRO A 317 -8.55 -31.56 -12.96
N GLY A 318 -7.87 -30.49 -13.39
CA GLY A 318 -8.43 -29.43 -14.25
C GLY A 318 -9.18 -28.30 -13.54
N ALA A 319 -9.29 -28.32 -12.20
CA ALA A 319 -9.83 -27.20 -11.43
C ALA A 319 -8.73 -26.22 -11.00
N SER A 320 -9.07 -24.93 -10.96
CA SER A 320 -8.18 -23.92 -10.35
C SER A 320 -8.03 -24.18 -8.86
N PRO A 321 -6.85 -23.89 -8.26
CA PRO A 321 -6.67 -24.00 -6.82
C PRO A 321 -7.67 -23.14 -6.07
N GLU A 322 -8.34 -23.69 -5.08
CA GLU A 322 -9.18 -22.91 -4.17
C GLU A 322 -8.31 -22.00 -3.29
N ARG A 323 -8.83 -20.82 -2.99
CA ARG A 323 -8.15 -19.94 -2.03
C ARG A 323 -8.15 -20.61 -0.65
N PRO A 324 -7.00 -20.65 0.06
CA PRO A 324 -6.96 -21.21 1.39
C PRO A 324 -7.85 -20.40 2.33
N THR A 325 -8.57 -21.08 3.21
CA THR A 325 -9.43 -20.45 4.21
C THR A 325 -8.61 -19.98 5.41
N ILE A 326 -9.01 -18.84 5.98
CA ILE A 326 -8.37 -18.27 7.16
C ILE A 326 -8.76 -19.06 8.40
N ILE A 327 -7.79 -19.32 9.28
CA ILE A 327 -8.05 -19.90 10.60
C ILE A 327 -8.57 -18.77 11.51
N PRO A 328 -9.76 -18.92 12.11
CA PRO A 328 -10.33 -17.89 12.98
C PRO A 328 -9.41 -17.51 14.15
N ASN A 329 -9.45 -16.24 14.55
CA ASN A 329 -8.68 -15.67 15.67
C ASN A 329 -7.16 -15.65 15.49
N THR A 330 -6.64 -15.84 14.26
CA THR A 330 -5.19 -15.81 13.97
C THR A 330 -4.74 -14.51 13.31
N LEU A 331 -5.65 -13.58 12.97
CA LEU A 331 -5.30 -12.29 12.38
C LEU A 331 -4.35 -11.52 13.30
N LYS A 332 -3.27 -11.02 12.71
CA LYS A 332 -2.22 -10.24 13.37
C LYS A 332 -1.64 -9.20 12.42
N LEU A 333 -0.99 -8.19 12.98
CA LEU A 333 -0.14 -7.26 12.25
C LEU A 333 1.31 -7.66 12.49
N LEU A 334 2.04 -7.94 11.43
CA LEU A 334 3.50 -8.05 11.45
C LEU A 334 4.09 -6.64 11.41
N VAL A 335 5.06 -6.36 12.24
CA VAL A 335 5.75 -5.07 12.29
C VAL A 335 7.21 -5.29 11.93
N TYR A 336 7.65 -4.60 10.88
CA TYR A 336 9.05 -4.55 10.49
C TYR A 336 9.55 -3.11 10.62
N GLY A 337 10.81 -2.97 10.94
CA GLY A 337 11.41 -1.65 11.11
C GLY A 337 12.83 -1.60 10.60
N PRO A 338 13.41 -0.40 10.48
CA PRO A 338 14.79 -0.23 10.04
C PRO A 338 15.77 -0.94 10.99
N THR A 339 16.84 -1.50 10.43
CA THR A 339 17.91 -2.14 11.20
C THR A 339 18.77 -1.13 11.95
N GLU A 340 18.88 0.07 11.42
CA GLU A 340 19.49 1.24 12.05
C GLU A 340 18.47 2.37 12.04
N SER A 341 18.46 3.21 13.09
CA SER A 341 17.62 4.40 13.06
C SER A 341 18.08 5.29 11.91
N PRO A 342 17.16 5.81 11.07
CA PRO A 342 17.53 6.82 10.09
C PRO A 342 18.27 7.96 10.78
N LYS A 343 19.38 8.38 10.20
CA LYS A 343 20.08 9.57 10.72
C LYS A 343 19.22 10.80 10.42
N PRO A 344 19.06 11.70 11.40
CA PRO A 344 18.28 12.92 11.22
C PRO A 344 18.86 13.82 10.14
#